data_cbe4f3b57bfa00d2ee79c5bdefce2763
#
_entry.id   cbe4f3b57bfa00d2ee79c5bdefce2763
#
_cell.length_a   1.000
_cell.length_b   1.000
_cell.length_c   1.000
_cell.angle_alpha   90.00
_cell.angle_beta   90.00
_cell.angle_gamma   90.00
#
_symmetry.space_group_name_H-M   'P 1'
#
loop_
_entity.id
_entity.type
_entity.pdbx_description
1 polymer ?
#
loop_
_entity_poly.entity_id
_entity_poly.type
_entity_poly.pdbx_seq_one_letter_code
_entity_poly.pdbx_strand_id
1 'polypeptide(L)'
;FDENIFLYLENDDLCKRIIDNDENIYIVPRSKIKHLGAKAVDEKYEYEIELSRNWHWVWSKFYYNKKHYGLINAYIKVCPIFISATLKMLLYFFINKRKKEIYLFRMLGFLNAAIGRKSFYRPKINY
;
A
#
# COMPACT_ATOMS: atom_id res chain seq x y z
N PHE A 1 -1.56 -1.94 16.58
CA PHE A 1 -1.73 -1.82 15.11
C PHE A 1 -3.00 -2.54 14.66
N ASP A 2 -3.54 -2.18 13.49
CA ASP A 2 -4.63 -2.91 12.85
C ASP A 2 -4.07 -4.11 12.08
N GLU A 3 -4.40 -5.32 12.50
CA GLU A 3 -3.92 -6.58 11.90
C GLU A 3 -4.40 -6.80 10.44
N ASN A 4 -5.40 -6.05 9.99
CA ASN A 4 -5.83 -6.10 8.60
C ASN A 4 -4.87 -5.36 7.67
N ILE A 5 -4.06 -4.43 8.18
CA ILE A 5 -3.08 -3.67 7.41
C ILE A 5 -1.72 -4.38 7.49
N PHE A 6 -1.31 -5.05 6.42
CA PHE A 6 -0.01 -5.72 6.38
C PHE A 6 1.15 -4.77 6.09
N LEU A 7 0.94 -3.77 5.22
CA LEU A 7 1.99 -2.86 4.77
C LEU A 7 1.37 -1.53 4.31
N TYR A 8 1.99 -0.42 4.71
CA TYR A 8 1.58 0.97 4.49
C TYR A 8 0.33 1.42 5.24
N LEU A 9 0.38 2.64 5.75
CA LEU A 9 -0.66 3.31 6.52
C LEU A 9 -0.99 2.68 7.89
N GLU A 10 -0.21 1.68 8.34
CA GLU A 10 -0.33 1.12 9.68
C GLU A 10 -0.03 2.16 10.77
N ASN A 11 0.99 3.01 10.54
CA ASN A 11 1.33 4.10 11.46
C ASN A 11 0.29 5.22 11.40
N ASP A 12 -0.17 5.57 10.19
CA ASP A 12 -1.22 6.59 10.01
C ASP A 12 -2.53 6.16 10.67
N ASP A 13 -2.90 4.88 10.56
CA ASP A 13 -4.06 4.30 11.24
C ASP A 13 -3.93 4.39 12.76
N LEU A 14 -2.76 4.06 13.29
CA LEU A 14 -2.48 4.16 14.72
C LEU A 14 -2.57 5.62 15.20
N CYS A 15 -1.87 6.53 14.52
CA CYS A 15 -1.88 7.95 14.86
C CYS A 15 -3.30 8.54 14.80
N LYS A 16 -4.07 8.19 13.77
CA LYS A 16 -5.46 8.64 13.64
C LYS A 16 -6.31 8.18 14.82
N ARG A 17 -6.21 6.91 15.23
CA ARG A 17 -6.97 6.39 16.38
C ARG A 17 -6.55 7.00 17.71
N ILE A 18 -5.26 7.30 17.90
CA ILE A 18 -4.76 8.00 19.10
C ILE A 18 -5.42 9.39 19.18
N ILE A 19 -5.38 10.15 18.07
CA ILE A 19 -5.98 11.49 18.01
C ILE A 19 -7.49 11.44 18.20
N ASP A 20 -8.18 10.47 17.59
CA ASP A 20 -9.63 10.31 17.71
C ASP A 20 -10.08 9.94 19.14
N ASN A 21 -9.17 9.44 19.98
CA ASN A 21 -9.38 9.16 21.40
C ASN A 21 -8.93 10.30 22.32
N ASP A 22 -8.72 11.50 21.79
CA ASP A 22 -8.23 12.68 22.50
C ASP A 22 -6.88 12.47 23.21
N GLU A 23 -6.06 11.52 22.69
CA GLU A 23 -4.71 11.28 23.17
C GLU A 23 -3.67 12.05 22.36
N ASN A 24 -2.47 12.25 22.94
CA ASN A 24 -1.41 13.04 22.32
C ASN A 24 -0.32 12.16 21.71
N ILE A 25 0.25 12.64 20.61
CA ILE A 25 1.45 12.06 19.98
C ILE A 25 2.60 13.04 20.18
N TYR A 26 3.71 12.55 20.72
CA TYR A 26 4.89 13.37 21.00
C TYR A 26 6.04 13.00 20.07
N ILE A 27 6.69 14.04 19.52
CA ILE A 27 7.95 13.89 18.81
C ILE A 27 9.08 14.07 19.81
N VAL A 28 9.98 13.11 19.88
CA VAL A 28 11.17 13.16 20.74
C VAL A 28 12.42 13.44 19.90
N PRO A 29 12.85 14.70 19.73
CA PRO A 29 13.93 15.07 18.80
C PRO A 29 15.29 14.45 19.12
N ARG A 30 15.51 14.04 20.36
CA ARG A 30 16.74 13.37 20.80
C ARG A 30 16.78 11.88 20.46
N SER A 31 15.64 11.26 20.19
CA SER A 31 15.55 9.86 19.75
C SER A 31 15.86 9.78 18.26
N LYS A 32 17.06 9.33 17.94
CA LYS A 32 17.52 9.21 16.54
C LYS A 32 17.71 7.75 16.16
N ILE A 33 17.08 7.33 15.09
CA ILE A 33 17.21 5.99 14.52
C ILE A 33 17.73 6.12 13.09
N LYS A 34 18.75 5.33 12.74
CA LYS A 34 19.22 5.21 11.35
C LYS A 34 18.37 4.19 10.61
N HIS A 35 17.51 4.66 9.72
CA HIS A 35 16.72 3.79 8.86
C HIS A 35 17.53 3.40 7.61
N LEU A 36 17.85 2.11 7.46
CA LEU A 36 18.69 1.61 6.36
C LEU A 36 17.94 1.44 5.02
N GLY A 37 16.65 1.76 4.99
CA GLY A 37 15.82 1.66 3.80
C GLY A 37 15.65 0.21 3.31
N ALA A 38 15.62 0.02 1.99
CA ALA A 38 15.35 -1.27 1.34
C ALA A 38 16.45 -2.35 1.54
N LYS A 39 17.46 -2.12 2.37
CA LYS A 39 18.58 -3.06 2.57
C LYS A 39 18.25 -4.32 3.40
N ALA A 40 17.03 -4.42 3.91
CA ALA A 40 16.58 -5.60 4.65
C ALA A 40 16.25 -6.80 3.76
N VAL A 41 16.39 -6.67 2.43
CA VAL A 41 15.97 -7.68 1.47
C VAL A 41 17.10 -7.92 0.47
N ASP A 42 17.33 -9.20 0.16
CA ASP A 42 18.25 -9.64 -0.88
C ASP A 42 17.79 -9.11 -2.27
N GLU A 43 18.71 -8.58 -3.05
CA GLU A 43 18.46 -7.99 -4.38
C GLU A 43 17.73 -8.94 -5.33
N LYS A 44 17.95 -10.26 -5.19
CA LYS A 44 17.26 -11.28 -6.00
C LYS A 44 15.73 -11.27 -5.85
N TYR A 45 15.20 -10.74 -4.74
CA TYR A 45 13.76 -10.64 -4.49
C TYR A 45 13.20 -9.22 -4.68
N GLU A 46 14.02 -8.26 -5.08
CA GLU A 46 13.63 -6.85 -5.21
C GLU A 46 12.35 -6.70 -6.04
N TYR A 47 12.26 -7.43 -7.15
CA TYR A 47 11.11 -7.34 -8.06
C TYR A 47 9.81 -7.84 -7.44
N GLU A 48 9.83 -9.01 -6.81
CA GLU A 48 8.64 -9.57 -6.13
C GLU A 48 8.17 -8.67 -4.98
N ILE A 49 9.13 -8.07 -4.29
CA ILE A 49 8.84 -7.11 -3.21
C ILE A 49 8.28 -5.81 -3.78
N GLU A 50 8.78 -5.33 -4.91
CA GLU A 50 8.23 -4.16 -5.60
C GLU A 50 6.77 -4.40 -6.01
N LEU A 51 6.43 -5.58 -6.54
CA LEU A 51 5.05 -5.96 -6.85
C LEU A 51 4.17 -5.98 -5.58
N SER A 52 4.66 -6.60 -4.51
CA SER A 52 3.96 -6.65 -3.22
C SER A 52 3.72 -5.26 -2.64
N ARG A 53 4.73 -4.39 -2.65
CA ARG A 53 4.62 -3.00 -2.20
C ARG A 53 3.56 -2.23 -2.98
N ASN A 54 3.54 -2.35 -4.31
CA ASN A 54 2.58 -1.67 -5.16
C ASN A 54 1.14 -2.16 -4.94
N TRP A 55 0.96 -3.46 -4.71
CA TRP A 55 -0.33 -4.04 -4.39
C TRP A 55 -0.85 -3.52 -3.03
N HIS A 56 -0.03 -3.62 -1.98
CA HIS A 56 -0.40 -3.21 -0.63
C HIS A 56 -0.61 -1.71 -0.52
N TRP A 57 0.19 -0.90 -1.21
CA TRP A 57 0.05 0.55 -1.17
C TRP A 57 -1.37 1.01 -1.59
N VAL A 58 -1.94 0.44 -2.65
CA VAL A 58 -3.28 0.80 -3.11
C VAL A 58 -4.34 0.14 -2.25
N TRP A 59 -4.16 -1.12 -1.87
CA TRP A 59 -5.08 -1.83 -0.99
C TRP A 59 -5.25 -1.11 0.36
N SER A 60 -4.15 -0.81 1.03
CA SER A 60 -4.15 -0.13 2.34
C SER A 60 -4.71 1.27 2.25
N LYS A 61 -4.44 2.00 1.15
CA LYS A 61 -5.01 3.33 0.94
C LYS A 61 -6.53 3.30 0.82
N PHE A 62 -7.09 2.31 0.12
CA PHE A 62 -8.53 2.14 0.05
C PHE A 62 -9.11 1.74 1.41
N TYR A 63 -8.52 0.74 2.06
CA TYR A 63 -8.96 0.25 3.36
C TYR A 63 -8.95 1.35 4.43
N TYR A 64 -7.86 2.09 4.56
CA TYR A 64 -7.71 3.21 5.49
C TYR A 64 -8.78 4.28 5.28
N ASN A 65 -8.96 4.73 4.03
CA ASN A 65 -9.96 5.75 3.73
C ASN A 65 -11.39 5.24 3.97
N LYS A 66 -11.68 3.98 3.64
CA LYS A 66 -12.98 3.35 3.95
C LYS A 66 -13.24 3.30 5.45
N LYS A 67 -12.24 2.90 6.24
CA LYS A 67 -12.31 2.76 7.69
C LYS A 67 -12.58 4.09 8.39
N HIS A 68 -11.85 5.13 8.05
CA HIS A 68 -11.87 6.41 8.76
C HIS A 68 -12.81 7.45 8.16
N TYR A 69 -13.08 7.39 6.87
CA TYR A 69 -13.82 8.44 6.15
C TYR A 69 -14.99 7.90 5.30
N GLY A 70 -15.25 6.61 5.37
CA GLY A 70 -16.35 5.96 4.66
C GLY A 70 -16.02 5.56 3.22
N LEU A 71 -16.94 4.77 2.65
CA LEU A 71 -16.76 4.12 1.35
C LEU A 71 -16.60 5.13 0.19
N ILE A 72 -17.42 6.17 0.19
CA ILE A 72 -17.40 7.20 -0.88
C ILE A 72 -16.02 7.88 -0.93
N ASN A 73 -15.48 8.25 0.24
CA ASN A 73 -14.16 8.86 0.32
C ASN A 73 -13.06 7.91 -0.18
N ALA A 74 -13.13 6.63 0.17
CA ALA A 74 -12.18 5.63 -0.33
C ALA A 74 -12.16 5.58 -1.87
N TYR A 75 -13.33 5.60 -2.52
CA TYR A 75 -13.40 5.65 -3.99
C TYR A 75 -12.84 6.96 -4.55
N ILE A 76 -13.22 8.12 -4.01
CA ILE A 76 -12.71 9.41 -4.46
C ILE A 76 -11.17 9.46 -4.41
N LYS A 77 -10.57 8.92 -3.33
CA LYS A 77 -9.11 8.92 -3.13
C LYS A 77 -8.36 7.90 -3.98
N VAL A 78 -8.99 6.79 -4.36
CA VAL A 78 -8.27 5.68 -5.01
C VAL A 78 -8.65 5.48 -6.48
N CYS A 79 -9.85 5.86 -6.92
CA CYS A 79 -10.22 5.79 -8.35
C CYS A 79 -9.25 6.53 -9.29
N PRO A 80 -8.75 7.73 -8.99
CA PRO A 80 -7.75 8.37 -9.85
C PRO A 80 -6.47 7.56 -9.98
N ILE A 81 -6.05 6.88 -8.90
CA ILE A 81 -4.87 5.99 -8.92
C ILE A 81 -5.15 4.77 -9.80
N PHE A 82 -6.33 4.19 -9.67
CA PHE A 82 -6.76 3.04 -10.48
C PHE A 82 -6.81 3.40 -11.97
N ILE A 83 -7.43 4.53 -12.34
CA ILE A 83 -7.49 5.00 -13.73
C ILE A 83 -6.08 5.22 -14.28
N SER A 84 -5.24 5.94 -13.54
CA SER A 84 -3.84 6.18 -13.94
C SER A 84 -3.05 4.87 -14.08
N ALA A 85 -3.25 3.89 -13.19
CA ALA A 85 -2.60 2.60 -13.26
C ALA A 85 -3.07 1.80 -14.50
N THR A 86 -4.37 1.83 -14.81
CA THR A 86 -4.94 1.18 -15.99
C THR A 86 -4.34 1.75 -17.28
N LEU A 87 -4.34 3.09 -17.43
CA LEU A 87 -3.76 3.75 -18.60
C LEU A 87 -2.27 3.43 -18.76
N LYS A 88 -1.50 3.47 -17.67
CA LYS A 88 -0.07 3.13 -17.69
C LYS A 88 0.17 1.65 -17.96
N MET A 89 -0.65 0.76 -17.44
CA MET A 89 -0.57 -0.67 -17.74
C MET A 89 -0.78 -0.93 -19.24
N LEU A 90 -1.77 -0.29 -19.85
CA LEU A 90 -2.02 -0.38 -21.30
C LEU A 90 -0.86 0.21 -22.11
N LEU A 91 -0.34 1.39 -21.72
CA LEU A 91 0.80 2.02 -22.38
C LEU A 91 2.04 1.12 -22.36
N TYR A 92 2.34 0.49 -21.23
CA TYR A 92 3.51 -0.37 -21.09
C TYR A 92 3.28 -1.82 -21.52
N PHE A 93 2.11 -2.17 -22.02
CA PHE A 93 1.74 -3.55 -22.33
C PHE A 93 2.73 -4.25 -23.25
N PHE A 94 3.18 -3.56 -24.31
CA PHE A 94 4.17 -4.08 -25.28
C PHE A 94 5.58 -3.50 -25.08
N ILE A 95 5.72 -2.42 -24.29
CA ILE A 95 6.97 -1.67 -24.19
C ILE A 95 7.85 -2.17 -23.05
N ASN A 96 7.24 -2.45 -21.87
CA ASN A 96 8.01 -2.77 -20.68
C ASN A 96 7.20 -3.70 -19.74
N LYS A 97 7.58 -4.97 -19.74
CA LYS A 97 6.92 -6.01 -18.93
C LYS A 97 6.94 -5.66 -17.44
N ARG A 98 8.08 -5.24 -16.87
CA ARG A 98 8.19 -4.89 -15.45
C ARG A 98 7.25 -3.75 -15.06
N LYS A 99 7.22 -2.66 -15.83
CA LYS A 99 6.31 -1.54 -15.58
C LYS A 99 4.84 -1.95 -15.72
N LYS A 100 4.49 -2.72 -16.76
CA LYS A 100 3.14 -3.26 -16.93
C LYS A 100 2.68 -4.02 -15.69
N GLU A 101 3.52 -4.92 -15.16
CA GLU A 101 3.17 -5.74 -13.98
C GLU A 101 3.02 -4.89 -12.72
N ILE A 102 3.89 -3.90 -12.49
CA ILE A 102 3.74 -2.96 -11.37
C ILE A 102 2.36 -2.28 -11.39
N TYR A 103 1.93 -1.77 -12.55
CA TYR A 103 0.63 -1.10 -12.66
C TYR A 103 -0.54 -2.09 -12.56
N LEU A 104 -0.40 -3.29 -13.09
CA LEU A 104 -1.37 -4.37 -12.89
C LEU A 104 -1.56 -4.68 -11.40
N PHE A 105 -0.47 -4.76 -10.62
CA PHE A 105 -0.54 -5.03 -9.19
C PHE A 105 -1.20 -3.89 -8.40
N ARG A 106 -1.03 -2.62 -8.81
CA ARG A 106 -1.81 -1.51 -8.25
C ARG A 106 -3.30 -1.66 -8.50
N MET A 107 -3.69 -2.05 -9.72
CA MET A 107 -5.09 -2.32 -10.07
C MET A 107 -5.66 -3.46 -9.23
N LEU A 108 -4.93 -4.58 -9.11
CA LEU A 108 -5.34 -5.74 -8.32
C LEU A 108 -5.49 -5.38 -6.83
N GLY A 109 -4.60 -4.56 -6.29
CA GLY A 109 -4.70 -4.06 -4.92
C GLY A 109 -6.02 -3.32 -4.69
N PHE A 110 -6.38 -2.39 -5.59
CA PHE A 110 -7.67 -1.68 -5.52
C PHE A 110 -8.85 -2.63 -5.64
N LEU A 111 -8.89 -3.48 -6.67
CA LEU A 111 -10.03 -4.38 -6.92
C LEU A 111 -10.27 -5.31 -5.73
N ASN A 112 -9.20 -5.88 -5.15
CA ASN A 112 -9.33 -6.75 -3.98
C ASN A 112 -9.82 -5.98 -2.74
N ALA A 113 -9.37 -4.75 -2.53
CA ALA A 113 -9.86 -3.91 -1.43
C ALA A 113 -11.35 -3.51 -1.62
N ALA A 114 -11.75 -3.16 -2.85
CA ALA A 114 -13.11 -2.75 -3.18
C ALA A 114 -14.14 -3.87 -2.94
N ILE A 115 -13.78 -5.13 -3.25
CA ILE A 115 -14.64 -6.30 -3.00
C ILE A 115 -14.48 -6.87 -1.58
N GLY A 116 -13.75 -6.18 -0.70
CA GLY A 116 -13.62 -6.53 0.72
C GLY A 116 -12.69 -7.72 1.03
N ARG A 117 -11.83 -8.12 0.11
CA ARG A 117 -10.82 -9.15 0.39
C ARG A 117 -9.76 -8.64 1.36
N LYS A 118 -9.28 -9.52 2.24
CA LYS A 118 -8.19 -9.23 3.17
C LYS A 118 -6.90 -8.90 2.44
N SER A 119 -5.95 -8.28 3.13
CA SER A 119 -4.59 -8.01 2.67
C SER A 119 -3.77 -9.30 2.58
N PHE A 120 -4.03 -10.14 1.58
CA PHE A 120 -3.51 -11.51 1.48
C PHE A 120 -2.25 -11.65 0.64
N TYR A 121 -1.97 -10.71 -0.29
CA TYR A 121 -0.85 -10.87 -1.20
C TYR A 121 0.48 -10.92 -0.46
N ARG A 122 1.33 -11.88 -0.83
CA ARG A 122 2.71 -12.01 -0.33
C ARG A 122 3.64 -12.22 -1.51
N PRO A 123 4.90 -11.72 -1.45
CA PRO A 123 5.88 -11.96 -2.50
C PRO A 123 6.20 -13.46 -2.60
N LYS A 124 6.40 -13.94 -3.83
CA LYS A 124 6.83 -15.33 -4.07
C LYS A 124 8.32 -15.42 -3.84
N ILE A 125 8.70 -15.96 -2.72
CA ILE A 125 10.10 -16.20 -2.35
C ILE A 125 10.35 -17.69 -2.46
N ASN A 126 11.11 -18.12 -3.48
CA ASN A 126 11.57 -19.50 -3.59
C ASN A 126 12.88 -19.62 -2.79
N TYR A 127 12.84 -20.41 -1.74
CA TYR A 127 14.01 -20.78 -0.95
C TYR A 127 14.86 -21.83 -1.66
#